data_3fa202c67c09d8c91cab33ea738a818d
#
_entry.id   3fa202c67c09d8c91cab33ea738a818d
#
_cell.length_a   1.000
_cell.length_b   1.000
_cell.length_c   1.000
_cell.angle_alpha   90.00
_cell.angle_beta   90.00
_cell.angle_gamma   90.00
#
_symmetry.space_group_name_H-M   'P 1'
#
loop_
_entity.id
_entity.type
_entity.pdbx_description
1 polymer ?
#
loop_
_entity_poly.entity_id
_entity_poly.type
_entity_poly.pdbx_seq_one_letter_code
_entity_poly.pdbx_strand_id
1 'polypeptide(L)'
;MRLFLLSGVIAGLLTGCSSSTAVIPVNDGQTLVMESTLLAAGITADKPAFSRSDLQPVAISHLYNERGRDIQVNYRFYWYDGKGLEMHPLEQARSITVPAHRSVALMSSGNFMGARHVRLSLWL
;
A
#
# COMPACT_ATOMS: atom_id res chain seq x y z
N MET A 1 55.85 29.02 15.25
CA MET A 1 55.24 28.68 15.26
C MET A 1 54.23 28.24 14.90
N ARG A 2 53.87 28.02 14.80
CA ARG A 2 52.95 27.60 14.57
C ARG A 2 52.11 27.23 13.94
N LEU A 3 51.43 26.83 13.82
CA LEU A 3 50.58 26.41 13.34
C LEU A 3 49.63 26.04 12.98
N PHE A 4 49.10 25.85 12.90
CA PHE A 4 48.19 25.39 12.68
C PHE A 4 47.44 25.03 12.00
N LEU A 5 46.74 24.67 11.88
CA LEU A 5 45.98 24.26 11.45
C LEU A 5 45.07 23.89 11.11
N LEU A 6 44.47 23.68 11.09
CA LEU A 6 43.61 23.25 10.86
C LEU A 6 42.90 22.86 10.19
N SER A 7 42.27 22.66 10.08
CA SER A 7 41.55 22.26 9.59
C SER A 7 40.58 21.85 9.42
N GLY A 8 39.98 21.74 9.40
CA GLY A 8 39.01 21.26 9.17
C GLY A 8 38.21 20.83 8.62
N VAL A 9 37.59 20.55 8.49
CA VAL A 9 36.84 20.05 8.02
C VAL A 9 35.83 19.60 7.73
N ILE A 10 35.21 19.45 7.61
CA ILE A 10 34.33 19.01 7.37
C ILE A 10 33.47 18.54 6.82
N ALA A 11 32.88 18.30 6.71
CA ALA A 11 32.09 17.73 6.33
C ALA A 11 31.07 17.55 5.96
N GLY A 12 30.50 17.45 5.76
CA GLY A 12 29.58 17.10 5.38
C GLY A 12 28.67 16.53 5.04
N LEU A 13 28.05 16.33 5.00
CA LEU A 13 27.21 15.68 4.78
C LEU A 13 26.25 15.42 4.23
N LEU A 14 25.61 15.22 4.06
CA LEU A 14 24.76 14.84 3.62
C LEU A 14 23.81 14.38 3.35
N THR A 15 23.20 14.17 3.34
CA THR A 15 22.37 13.65 3.24
C THR A 15 21.43 13.51 2.62
N GLY A 16 20.86 13.34 2.27
CA GLY A 16 20.03 13.08 1.74
C GLY A 16 18.96 12.65 1.51
N CYS A 17 18.22 12.55 1.56
CA CYS A 17 17.26 12.05 1.49
C CYS A 17 16.34 12.03 0.73
N SER A 18 15.89 11.73 0.34
CA SER A 18 15.15 11.53 -0.25
C SER A 18 14.02 11.27 -0.47
N SER A 19 13.34 11.12 -0.67
CA SER A 19 12.40 10.95 -0.95
C SER A 19 11.54 10.45 -1.35
N SER A 20 11.05 10.01 -1.24
CA SER A 20 10.16 9.88 -1.39
C SER A 20 9.37 9.18 -1.95
N THR A 21 9.01 9.01 -2.74
CA THR A 21 8.22 8.22 -3.36
C THR A 21 8.71 7.01 -3.25
N ALA A 22 8.67 6.51 -2.39
CA ALA A 22 9.13 5.33 -2.14
C ALA A 22 8.62 4.30 -3.00
N VAL A 23 9.38 3.82 -3.76
CA VAL A 23 9.11 2.57 -4.35
C VAL A 23 9.24 1.58 -3.26
N ILE A 24 8.18 1.10 -2.80
CA ILE A 24 8.21 0.12 -1.79
C ILE A 24 8.55 -1.20 -2.45
N PRO A 25 9.65 -1.79 -2.10
CA PRO A 25 9.97 -3.08 -2.69
C PRO A 25 8.91 -4.08 -2.28
N VAL A 26 8.55 -4.90 -3.22
CA VAL A 26 7.60 -5.94 -2.98
C VAL A 26 8.30 -6.97 -2.17
N ASN A 27 8.05 -7.00 -0.88
CA ASN A 27 8.48 -8.16 -0.16
C ASN A 27 7.22 -8.88 0.30
N ASP A 28 7.38 -10.12 0.64
CA ASP A 28 6.26 -10.99 0.92
C ASP A 28 5.39 -10.54 2.08
N GLY A 29 5.88 -9.66 2.89
CA GLY A 29 5.12 -9.17 4.02
C GLY A 29 4.24 -7.98 3.73
N GLN A 30 4.39 -7.37 2.54
CA GLN A 30 3.71 -6.12 2.32
C GLN A 30 2.51 -6.30 1.43
N THR A 31 1.39 -6.61 2.04
CA THR A 31 0.15 -6.86 1.33
C THR A 31 -0.78 -5.66 1.32
N LEU A 32 -0.48 -4.64 2.10
CA LEU A 32 -1.28 -3.43 2.17
C LEU A 32 -0.39 -2.21 1.98
N VAL A 33 -0.72 -1.38 1.01
CA VAL A 33 -0.04 -0.11 0.76
C VAL A 33 -1.08 0.99 0.86
N MET A 34 -0.93 1.87 1.84
CA MET A 34 -1.82 2.98 2.06
C MET A 34 -1.08 4.28 1.92
N GLU A 35 -1.66 5.18 1.14
CA GLU A 35 -1.13 6.52 1.06
C GLU A 35 -1.31 7.22 2.41
N SER A 36 -0.32 7.97 2.85
CA SER A 36 -0.36 8.60 4.16
C SER A 36 -1.52 9.57 4.32
N THR A 37 -1.98 10.18 3.24
CA THR A 37 -3.11 11.08 3.25
C THR A 37 -4.40 10.40 3.72
N LEU A 38 -4.53 9.09 3.48
CA LEU A 38 -5.69 8.35 3.96
C LEU A 38 -5.70 8.22 5.47
N LEU A 39 -4.56 7.94 6.06
CA LEU A 39 -4.46 7.88 7.52
C LEU A 39 -4.80 9.24 8.14
N ALA A 40 -4.29 10.31 7.54
CA ALA A 40 -4.60 11.65 7.99
C ALA A 40 -6.10 11.97 7.84
N ALA A 41 -6.75 11.40 6.85
CA ALA A 41 -8.17 11.57 6.63
C ALA A 41 -9.04 10.71 7.56
N GLY A 42 -8.44 9.81 8.33
CA GLY A 42 -9.18 8.99 9.29
C GLY A 42 -9.56 7.61 8.77
N ILE A 43 -8.94 7.15 7.69
CA ILE A 43 -9.22 5.82 7.15
C ILE A 43 -8.19 4.83 7.66
N THR A 44 -8.67 3.73 8.19
CA THR A 44 -7.82 2.58 8.56
C THR A 44 -8.25 1.37 7.75
N ALA A 45 -7.37 0.43 7.58
CA ALA A 45 -7.63 -0.74 6.76
C ALA A 45 -6.96 -1.97 7.33
N ASP A 46 -7.58 -3.11 7.08
CA ASP A 46 -6.97 -4.40 7.41
C ASP A 46 -6.11 -4.86 6.24
N LYS A 47 -5.13 -5.68 6.54
CA LYS A 47 -4.42 -6.37 5.47
C LYS A 47 -5.41 -7.26 4.73
N PRO A 48 -5.30 -7.34 3.40
CA PRO A 48 -6.23 -8.18 2.65
C PRO A 48 -6.05 -9.64 3.02
N ALA A 49 -7.16 -10.31 3.27
CA ALA A 49 -7.18 -11.75 3.50
C ALA A 49 -7.32 -12.43 2.15
N PHE A 50 -6.43 -13.36 1.89
CA PHE A 50 -6.40 -14.10 0.64
C PHE A 50 -6.95 -15.50 0.88
N SER A 51 -7.85 -15.94 0.03
CA SER A 51 -8.34 -17.31 0.08
C SER A 51 -8.58 -17.83 -1.33
N ARG A 52 -8.75 -19.14 -1.43
CA ARG A 52 -9.10 -19.77 -2.68
C ARG A 52 -10.42 -20.45 -2.50
N SER A 53 -11.39 -20.02 -3.27
CA SER A 53 -12.69 -20.67 -3.28
C SER A 53 -12.89 -21.21 -4.67
N ASP A 54 -13.14 -22.50 -4.77
CA ASP A 54 -13.43 -23.15 -6.06
C ASP A 54 -12.40 -22.83 -7.13
N LEU A 55 -11.14 -22.90 -6.77
CA LEU A 55 -10.04 -22.62 -7.69
C LEU A 55 -9.89 -21.13 -8.05
N GLN A 56 -10.73 -20.29 -7.51
CA GLN A 56 -10.66 -18.88 -7.80
C GLN A 56 -10.08 -18.12 -6.61
N PRO A 57 -9.04 -17.31 -6.82
CA PRO A 57 -8.49 -16.52 -5.73
C PRO A 57 -9.45 -15.40 -5.36
N VAL A 58 -9.61 -15.19 -4.07
CA VAL A 58 -10.48 -14.13 -3.53
C VAL A 58 -9.69 -13.35 -2.49
N ALA A 59 -9.79 -12.04 -2.53
CA ALA A 59 -9.20 -11.17 -1.53
C ALA A 59 -10.27 -10.28 -0.94
N ILE A 60 -10.17 -10.05 0.36
CA ILE A 60 -11.11 -9.22 1.08
C ILE A 60 -10.34 -8.35 2.06
N SER A 61 -10.72 -7.10 2.17
CA SER A 61 -10.17 -6.17 3.15
C SER A 61 -11.28 -5.26 3.67
N HIS A 62 -11.16 -4.81 4.88
CA HIS A 62 -12.15 -3.91 5.47
C HIS A 62 -11.51 -2.54 5.70
N LEU A 63 -12.25 -1.50 5.34
CA LEU A 63 -11.87 -0.13 5.63
C LEU A 63 -12.78 0.42 6.69
N TYR A 64 -12.24 1.23 7.58
CA TYR A 64 -13.02 1.91 8.60
C TYR A 64 -12.74 3.41 8.54
N ASN A 65 -13.81 4.20 8.65
CA ASN A 65 -13.73 5.66 8.66
C ASN A 65 -13.97 6.17 10.07
N GLU A 66 -12.93 6.76 10.66
CA GLU A 66 -13.02 7.30 12.03
C GLU A 66 -13.62 8.69 12.07
N ARG A 67 -13.86 9.31 10.95
CA ARG A 67 -14.34 10.69 10.89
C ARG A 67 -15.85 10.76 10.78
N GLY A 68 -16.36 11.92 11.07
CA GLY A 68 -17.78 12.18 11.00
C GLY A 68 -18.28 12.61 9.62
N ARG A 69 -17.54 12.32 8.59
CA ARG A 69 -17.93 12.64 7.20
C ARG A 69 -17.55 11.50 6.29
N ASP A 70 -18.28 11.38 5.20
CA ASP A 70 -18.00 10.34 4.22
C ASP A 70 -16.69 10.64 3.49
N ILE A 71 -15.93 9.60 3.19
CA ILE A 71 -14.64 9.75 2.50
C ILE A 71 -14.62 8.79 1.33
N GLN A 72 -14.26 9.31 0.16
CA GLN A 72 -14.10 8.48 -1.03
C GLN A 72 -12.66 7.98 -1.09
N VAL A 73 -12.51 6.69 -1.29
CA VAL A 73 -11.20 6.03 -1.33
C VAL A 73 -11.06 5.32 -2.67
N ASN A 74 -9.91 5.46 -3.28
CA ASN A 74 -9.57 4.70 -4.49
C ASN A 74 -8.76 3.49 -4.10
N TYR A 75 -8.95 2.39 -4.80
CA TYR A 75 -8.25 1.17 -4.47
C TYR A 75 -8.02 0.30 -5.70
N ARG A 76 -7.00 -0.57 -5.58
CA ARG A 76 -6.69 -1.56 -6.61
C ARG A 76 -6.05 -2.76 -5.94
N PHE A 77 -6.45 -3.96 -6.35
CA PHE A 77 -5.79 -5.19 -5.95
C PHE A 77 -4.77 -5.57 -7.00
N TYR A 78 -3.62 -6.03 -6.54
CA TYR A 78 -2.55 -6.56 -7.40
C TYR A 78 -2.35 -8.02 -7.03
N TRP A 79 -2.24 -8.85 -8.03
CA TRP A 79 -2.11 -10.29 -7.85
C TRP A 79 -0.73 -10.75 -8.26
N TYR A 80 -0.18 -11.71 -7.51
CA TYR A 80 1.17 -12.20 -7.74
C TYR A 80 1.15 -13.72 -7.77
N ASP A 81 2.01 -14.31 -8.62
CA ASP A 81 2.13 -15.76 -8.69
C ASP A 81 3.03 -16.31 -7.57
N GLY A 82 3.27 -17.61 -7.59
CA GLY A 82 4.10 -18.26 -6.58
C GLY A 82 5.55 -17.82 -6.58
N LYS A 83 6.00 -17.18 -7.64
CA LYS A 83 7.36 -16.65 -7.74
C LYS A 83 7.44 -15.19 -7.36
N GLY A 84 6.33 -14.58 -7.00
CA GLY A 84 6.29 -13.16 -6.66
C GLY A 84 6.19 -12.24 -7.85
N LEU A 85 5.88 -12.76 -9.03
CA LEU A 85 5.73 -11.94 -10.23
C LEU A 85 4.30 -11.44 -10.34
N GLU A 86 4.17 -10.17 -10.68
CA GLU A 86 2.88 -9.54 -10.85
C GLU A 86 2.15 -10.11 -12.05
N MET A 87 0.89 -10.42 -11.86
CA MET A 87 0.08 -11.03 -12.91
C MET A 87 -0.69 -9.95 -13.66
N HIS A 88 -0.76 -10.11 -14.97
CA HIS A 88 -1.39 -9.14 -15.87
C HIS A 88 -2.52 -9.79 -16.68
N PRO A 89 -3.48 -9.00 -17.14
CA PRO A 89 -3.57 -7.54 -17.01
C PRO A 89 -3.94 -7.13 -15.59
N LEU A 90 -3.56 -5.92 -15.20
CA LEU A 90 -3.92 -5.40 -13.88
C LEU A 90 -5.42 -5.15 -13.80
N GLU A 91 -5.98 -5.29 -12.61
CA GLU A 91 -7.36 -4.86 -12.39
C GLU A 91 -7.43 -3.34 -12.52
N GLN A 92 -8.58 -2.85 -12.91
CA GLN A 92 -8.79 -1.42 -12.96
C GLN A 92 -8.96 -0.88 -11.54
N ALA A 93 -8.49 0.34 -11.32
CA ALA A 93 -8.71 1.02 -10.06
C ALA A 93 -10.20 1.28 -9.88
N ARG A 94 -10.66 1.14 -8.65
CA ARG A 94 -12.06 1.37 -8.29
C ARG A 94 -12.13 2.39 -7.16
N SER A 95 -13.29 2.95 -6.96
CA SER A 95 -13.55 3.88 -5.87
C SER A 95 -14.70 3.38 -5.02
N ILE A 96 -14.64 3.71 -3.75
CA ILE A 96 -15.71 3.39 -2.82
C ILE A 96 -15.85 4.55 -1.83
N THR A 97 -17.07 4.83 -1.41
CA THR A 97 -17.32 5.80 -0.35
C THR A 97 -17.42 5.06 0.96
N VAL A 98 -16.59 5.46 1.93
CA VAL A 98 -16.66 4.91 3.28
C VAL A 98 -17.47 5.89 4.13
N PRO A 99 -18.69 5.52 4.52
CA PRO A 99 -19.53 6.44 5.28
C PRO A 99 -18.94 6.78 6.63
N ALA A 100 -19.32 7.93 7.16
CA ALA A 100 -18.85 8.39 8.45
C ALA A 100 -19.04 7.34 9.54
N HIS A 101 -17.99 7.08 10.30
CA HIS A 101 -18.00 6.13 11.43
C HIS A 101 -18.44 4.71 11.04
N ARG A 102 -18.22 4.31 9.80
CA ARG A 102 -18.62 2.99 9.33
C ARG A 102 -17.48 2.26 8.64
N SER A 103 -17.70 0.96 8.49
CA SER A 103 -16.77 0.09 7.76
C SER A 103 -17.39 -0.31 6.43
N VAL A 104 -16.54 -0.56 5.45
CA VAL A 104 -16.96 -1.18 4.20
C VAL A 104 -15.97 -2.31 3.87
N ALA A 105 -16.43 -3.28 3.13
CA ALA A 105 -15.59 -4.40 2.68
C ALA A 105 -15.20 -4.17 1.23
N LEU A 106 -13.91 -4.32 0.95
CA LEU A 106 -13.40 -4.36 -0.41
C LEU A 106 -13.17 -5.82 -0.77
N MET A 107 -13.59 -6.22 -1.94
CA MET A 107 -13.44 -7.60 -2.37
C MET A 107 -13.03 -7.65 -3.83
N SER A 108 -12.18 -8.58 -4.15
CA SER A 108 -11.87 -8.92 -5.53
C SER A 108 -11.78 -10.42 -5.68
N SER A 109 -12.41 -10.94 -6.74
CA SER A 109 -12.24 -12.33 -7.12
C SER A 109 -11.50 -12.27 -8.44
N GLY A 110 -10.22 -12.50 -8.40
CA GLY A 110 -9.40 -12.39 -9.60
C GLY A 110 -9.57 -13.54 -10.53
N ASN A 111 -9.43 -13.26 -11.82
CA ASN A 111 -9.41 -14.30 -12.82
C ASN A 111 -8.00 -14.84 -12.98
N PHE A 112 -7.20 -14.76 -11.95
CA PHE A 112 -5.80 -15.14 -12.06
C PHE A 112 -5.62 -16.51 -11.44
N MET A 113 -5.80 -17.52 -12.23
CA MET A 113 -5.49 -18.87 -11.79
C MET A 113 -4.00 -18.94 -11.51
N GLY A 114 -3.66 -19.49 -10.37
CA GLY A 114 -2.25 -19.54 -9.97
C GLY A 114 -1.78 -18.39 -9.12
N ALA A 115 -2.64 -17.43 -8.81
CA ALA A 115 -2.28 -16.37 -7.88
C ALA A 115 -2.03 -16.95 -6.49
N ARG A 116 -0.96 -16.50 -5.84
CA ARG A 116 -0.57 -16.96 -4.51
C ARG A 116 -0.52 -15.83 -3.51
N HIS A 117 -0.38 -14.60 -3.97
CA HIS A 117 -0.27 -13.44 -3.11
C HIS A 117 -1.10 -12.30 -3.68
N VAL A 118 -1.55 -11.41 -2.81
CA VAL A 118 -2.32 -10.25 -3.22
C VAL A 118 -1.78 -9.03 -2.47
N ARG A 119 -1.84 -7.89 -3.12
CA ARG A 119 -1.55 -6.61 -2.49
C ARG A 119 -2.70 -5.67 -2.76
N LEU A 120 -3.11 -4.93 -1.74
CA LEU A 120 -4.12 -3.90 -1.87
C LEU A 120 -3.45 -2.54 -1.77
N SER A 121 -3.70 -1.68 -2.73
CA SER A 121 -3.22 -0.30 -2.72
C SER A 121 -4.42 0.62 -2.55
N LEU A 122 -4.28 1.58 -1.64
CA LEU A 122 -5.34 2.53 -1.29
C LEU A 122 -4.80 3.95 -1.38
N TRP A 123 -5.58 4.85 -1.97
CA TRP A 123 -5.19 6.26 -2.08
C TRP A 123 -6.43 7.15 -2.18
N LEU A 124 -6.21 8.47 -1.99
CA LEU A 124 -7.29 9.46 -2.16
C LEU A 124 -7.43 9.90 -3.60
#